data_98b2ce5faffa5813c29695a6f229eb8e
#
_entry.id   98b2ce5faffa5813c29695a6f229eb8e
#
_cell.length_a   1.000
_cell.length_b   1.000
_cell.length_c   1.000
_cell.angle_alpha   90.00
_cell.angle_beta   90.00
_cell.angle_gamma   90.00
#
_symmetry.space_group_name_H-M   'P 1'
#
loop_
_entity.id
_entity.type
_entity.pdbx_description
1 polymer ?
#
loop_
_entity_poly.entity_id
_entity_poly.type
_entity_poly.pdbx_seq_one_letter_code
_entity_poly.pdbx_strand_id
1 'polypeptide(L)'
;MTGPPLVLIAALAVLALPSSASAADLVIKVRSKHVSALGAFKTNGSHGTLRNAIKAWGKPSTRKSGGGGFCDVNWSTVGVRAVFRSGCGDRSRVQWVRLRSKRWTTERGLHVGDPTAKLKQLYPDAKFTVGAFWLYQAYDAFVQGDAPIVTAQTKGGVVHFIRADVNPPT
;
A
#
# COMPACT_ATOMS: atom_id res chain seq x y z
N MET A 1 70.14 -21.05 22.13
CA MET A 1 69.54 -19.84 21.57
C MET A 1 68.17 -20.23 21.04
N THR A 2 67.15 -20.02 21.82
CA THR A 2 65.73 -20.38 21.53
C THR A 2 64.98 -19.10 21.27
N GLY A 3 64.50 -18.94 20.02
CA GLY A 3 63.69 -17.80 19.62
C GLY A 3 62.24 -17.96 20.06
N PRO A 4 61.48 -16.86 20.28
CA PRO A 4 60.12 -16.90 20.77
C PRO A 4 59.12 -17.24 19.64
N PRO A 5 57.94 -17.87 19.95
CA PRO A 5 56.94 -18.23 18.98
C PRO A 5 56.12 -17.01 18.54
N LEU A 6 55.91 -16.87 17.24
CA LEU A 6 55.00 -15.91 16.64
C LEU A 6 53.58 -16.30 16.91
N VAL A 7 52.84 -15.49 17.65
CA VAL A 7 51.37 -15.63 17.83
C VAL A 7 50.69 -14.88 16.70
N LEU A 8 50.05 -15.62 15.78
CA LEU A 8 49.18 -15.06 14.74
C LEU A 8 47.81 -14.78 15.37
N ILE A 9 47.44 -13.51 15.52
CA ILE A 9 46.07 -13.10 15.89
C ILE A 9 45.26 -12.97 14.62
N ALA A 10 44.38 -13.92 14.40
CA ALA A 10 43.37 -13.85 13.32
C ALA A 10 42.24 -12.91 13.74
N ALA A 11 42.17 -11.73 13.13
CA ALA A 11 41.05 -10.81 13.31
C ALA A 11 39.83 -11.32 12.55
N LEU A 12 38.80 -11.79 13.25
CA LEU A 12 37.48 -12.08 12.68
C LEU A 12 36.75 -10.74 12.40
N ALA A 13 36.68 -10.37 11.13
CA ALA A 13 35.81 -9.29 10.68
C ALA A 13 34.35 -9.79 10.69
N VAL A 14 33.57 -9.34 11.66
CA VAL A 14 32.10 -9.55 11.70
C VAL A 14 31.50 -8.64 10.62
N LEU A 15 31.16 -9.20 9.46
CA LEU A 15 30.33 -8.56 8.44
C LEU A 15 28.92 -8.38 9.00
N ALA A 16 28.60 -7.18 9.47
CA ALA A 16 27.24 -6.76 9.78
C ALA A 16 26.42 -6.79 8.49
N LEU A 17 25.62 -7.85 8.30
CA LEU A 17 24.62 -7.91 7.23
C LEU A 17 23.61 -6.77 7.47
N PRO A 18 23.30 -5.96 6.45
CA PRO A 18 22.24 -4.96 6.59
C PRO A 18 20.95 -5.69 6.92
N SER A 19 20.32 -5.32 8.03
CA SER A 19 19.00 -5.81 8.43
C SER A 19 18.05 -5.59 7.25
N SER A 20 17.68 -6.67 6.56
CA SER A 20 16.64 -6.66 5.55
C SER A 20 15.37 -6.14 6.23
N ALA A 21 14.94 -4.93 5.86
CA ALA A 21 13.66 -4.39 6.28
C ALA A 21 12.60 -5.46 6.06
N SER A 22 12.01 -5.90 7.15
CA SER A 22 11.03 -6.97 7.21
C SER A 22 9.97 -6.78 6.13
N ALA A 23 9.77 -7.80 5.29
CA ALA A 23 8.74 -7.85 4.25
C ALA A 23 7.30 -7.83 4.82
N ALA A 24 7.16 -7.67 6.14
CA ALA A 24 5.93 -7.93 6.90
C ALA A 24 4.85 -6.86 6.81
N ASP A 25 5.08 -5.70 6.22
CA ASP A 25 4.24 -4.54 6.57
C ASP A 25 3.44 -3.90 5.43
N LEU A 26 3.26 -4.58 4.29
CA LEU A 26 2.44 -4.04 3.20
C LEU A 26 0.97 -4.51 3.31
N VAL A 27 0.38 -4.40 4.50
CA VAL A 27 -1.00 -4.80 4.79
C VAL A 27 -1.94 -3.61 4.64
N ILE A 28 -3.07 -3.83 3.97
CA ILE A 28 -4.19 -2.89 3.89
C ILE A 28 -5.05 -3.10 5.14
N LYS A 29 -5.08 -2.10 6.03
CA LYS A 29 -5.85 -2.14 7.28
C LYS A 29 -7.14 -1.33 7.14
N VAL A 30 -8.27 -1.97 7.46
CA VAL A 30 -9.59 -1.34 7.46
C VAL A 30 -10.12 -1.31 8.89
N ARG A 31 -10.56 -0.14 9.36
CA ARG A 31 -11.17 0.06 10.69
C ARG A 31 -12.39 0.96 10.56
N SER A 32 -13.49 0.59 11.22
CA SER A 32 -14.71 1.39 11.24
C SER A 32 -15.14 1.86 9.85
N LYS A 33 -15.11 0.96 8.86
CA LYS A 33 -15.46 1.24 7.46
C LYS A 33 -14.58 2.30 6.78
N HIS A 34 -13.31 2.48 7.22
CA HIS A 34 -12.33 3.35 6.58
C HIS A 34 -11.02 2.62 6.41
N VAL A 35 -10.28 2.94 5.35
CA VAL A 35 -8.89 2.49 5.22
C VAL A 35 -8.07 3.27 6.25
N SER A 36 -7.57 2.59 7.27
CA SER A 36 -6.84 3.21 8.38
C SER A 36 -5.33 3.27 8.15
N ALA A 37 -4.80 2.28 7.42
CA ALA A 37 -3.39 2.25 7.05
C ALA A 37 -3.12 1.42 5.79
N LEU A 38 -2.02 1.74 5.12
CA LEU A 38 -1.46 1.03 3.97
C LEU A 38 0.03 0.78 4.27
N GLY A 39 0.35 -0.38 4.84
CA GLY A 39 1.63 -0.65 5.45
C GLY A 39 1.92 0.36 6.56
N ALA A 40 3.08 1.02 6.51
CA ALA A 40 3.47 2.07 7.45
C ALA A 40 2.73 3.42 7.26
N PHE A 41 2.06 3.62 6.12
CA PHE A 41 1.33 4.85 5.83
C PHE A 41 -0.04 4.87 6.51
N LYS A 42 -0.21 5.71 7.53
CA LYS A 42 -1.50 5.98 8.16
C LYS A 42 -2.31 6.95 7.30
N THR A 43 -3.58 6.67 7.08
CA THR A 43 -4.44 7.42 6.15
C THR A 43 -5.40 8.37 6.84
N ASN A 44 -5.68 8.15 8.13
CA ASN A 44 -6.66 8.89 8.91
C ASN A 44 -6.16 10.27 9.39
N GLY A 45 -7.10 11.17 9.61
CA GLY A 45 -6.86 12.49 10.20
C GLY A 45 -5.71 13.26 9.53
N SER A 46 -4.82 13.86 10.29
CA SER A 46 -3.65 14.61 9.82
C SER A 46 -2.57 13.75 9.17
N HIS A 47 -2.67 12.42 9.26
CA HIS A 47 -1.62 11.50 8.79
C HIS A 47 -1.69 11.18 7.30
N GLY A 48 -2.85 11.27 6.65
CA GLY A 48 -3.05 10.94 5.23
C GLY A 48 -2.46 11.97 4.25
N THR A 49 -1.25 12.47 4.49
CA THR A 49 -0.61 13.52 3.67
C THR A 49 0.48 12.97 2.77
N LEU A 50 0.81 13.70 1.70
CA LEU A 50 1.89 13.34 0.77
C LEU A 50 3.25 13.25 1.50
N ARG A 51 3.53 14.16 2.45
CA ARG A 51 4.73 14.08 3.30
C ARG A 51 4.82 12.75 4.03
N ASN A 52 3.73 12.30 4.64
CA ASN A 52 3.71 11.04 5.39
C ASN A 52 3.76 9.82 4.48
N ALA A 53 3.19 9.88 3.27
CA ALA A 53 3.35 8.84 2.26
C ALA A 53 4.82 8.71 1.81
N ILE A 54 5.52 9.84 1.60
CA ILE A 54 6.95 9.84 1.29
C ILE A 54 7.77 9.25 2.45
N LYS A 55 7.42 9.59 3.70
CA LYS A 55 8.08 9.00 4.88
C LYS A 55 7.88 7.48 4.96
N ALA A 56 6.70 6.99 4.61
CA ALA A 56 6.35 5.58 4.69
C ALA A 56 6.89 4.73 3.52
N TRP A 57 6.88 5.27 2.30
CA TRP A 57 7.19 4.52 1.07
C TRP A 57 8.47 4.98 0.37
N GLY A 58 9.16 6.00 0.93
CA GLY A 58 10.35 6.60 0.34
C GLY A 58 10.07 7.64 -0.74
N LYS A 59 11.12 8.04 -1.45
CA LYS A 59 11.03 9.02 -2.55
C LYS A 59 10.19 8.45 -3.70
N PRO A 60 9.18 9.19 -4.21
CA PRO A 60 8.38 8.73 -5.34
C PRO A 60 9.20 8.69 -6.64
N SER A 61 8.89 7.72 -7.50
CA SER A 61 9.47 7.58 -8.84
C SER A 61 8.97 8.69 -9.77
N THR A 62 7.70 9.07 -9.63
CA THR A 62 7.12 10.21 -10.38
C THR A 62 6.13 10.98 -9.51
N ARG A 63 6.02 12.27 -9.78
CA ARG A 63 5.08 13.19 -9.13
C ARG A 63 4.63 14.20 -10.17
N LYS A 64 3.34 14.19 -10.52
CA LYS A 64 2.78 15.00 -11.60
C LYS A 64 1.55 15.74 -11.10
N SER A 65 1.50 17.05 -11.33
CA SER A 65 0.28 17.83 -11.15
C SER A 65 -0.71 17.46 -12.25
N GLY A 66 -1.93 17.14 -11.84
CA GLY A 66 -3.05 16.87 -12.74
C GLY A 66 -4.04 18.04 -12.77
N GLY A 67 -5.03 17.97 -13.65
CA GLY A 67 -6.14 18.91 -13.66
C GLY A 67 -6.96 18.85 -12.36
N GLY A 68 -7.70 19.93 -12.06
CA GLY A 68 -8.60 19.97 -10.89
C GLY A 68 -7.91 19.96 -9.52
N GLY A 69 -6.65 20.36 -9.44
CA GLY A 69 -5.91 20.40 -8.17
C GLY A 69 -5.48 19.05 -7.64
N PHE A 70 -5.44 18.00 -8.49
CA PHE A 70 -4.95 16.67 -8.12
C PHE A 70 -3.44 16.53 -8.35
N CYS A 71 -2.82 15.64 -7.57
CA CYS A 71 -1.45 15.22 -7.74
C CYS A 71 -1.39 13.69 -7.89
N ASP A 72 -0.88 13.22 -9.01
CA ASP A 72 -0.63 11.81 -9.28
C ASP A 72 0.80 11.46 -8.91
N VAL A 73 0.98 10.51 -8.00
CA VAL A 73 2.27 10.12 -7.45
C VAL A 73 2.46 8.62 -7.56
N ASN A 74 3.63 8.19 -8.04
CA ASN A 74 3.93 6.78 -8.20
C ASN A 74 5.20 6.39 -7.45
N TRP A 75 5.16 5.26 -6.75
CA TRP A 75 6.28 4.59 -6.08
C TRP A 75 6.46 3.21 -6.70
N SER A 76 7.29 3.12 -7.74
CA SER A 76 7.50 1.85 -8.48
C SER A 76 8.10 0.75 -7.61
N THR A 77 8.98 1.09 -6.66
CA THR A 77 9.65 0.13 -5.76
C THR A 77 8.70 -0.64 -4.86
N VAL A 78 7.60 -0.01 -4.45
CA VAL A 78 6.57 -0.64 -3.61
C VAL A 78 5.28 -0.94 -4.39
N GLY A 79 5.24 -0.61 -5.69
CA GLY A 79 4.10 -0.86 -6.57
C GLY A 79 2.85 -0.05 -6.18
N VAL A 80 3.04 1.20 -5.76
CA VAL A 80 1.98 2.12 -5.32
C VAL A 80 1.80 3.25 -6.31
N ARG A 81 0.56 3.54 -6.70
CA ARG A 81 0.14 4.80 -7.32
C ARG A 81 -0.93 5.42 -6.44
N ALA A 82 -0.77 6.69 -6.08
CA ALA A 82 -1.73 7.42 -5.27
C ALA A 82 -2.11 8.76 -5.88
N VAL A 83 -3.35 9.18 -5.66
CA VAL A 83 -3.81 10.53 -6.01
C VAL A 83 -4.06 11.31 -4.73
N PHE A 84 -3.55 12.54 -4.71
CA PHE A 84 -3.72 13.50 -3.63
C PHE A 84 -4.53 14.69 -4.11
N ARG A 85 -5.33 15.28 -3.22
CA ARG A 85 -6.06 16.54 -3.45
C ARG A 85 -5.23 17.73 -2.99
N SER A 86 -5.58 18.92 -3.49
CA SER A 86 -4.94 20.20 -3.17
C SER A 86 -3.51 20.30 -3.70
N GLY A 87 -3.30 19.77 -4.91
CA GLY A 87 -2.03 19.85 -5.64
C GLY A 87 -0.99 18.85 -5.14
N CYS A 88 0.29 19.14 -5.46
CA CYS A 88 1.42 18.29 -5.12
C CYS A 88 2.22 18.78 -3.90
N GLY A 89 1.64 19.57 -3.01
CA GLY A 89 2.30 20.03 -1.79
C GLY A 89 2.40 18.93 -0.73
N ASP A 90 3.29 19.11 0.23
CA ASP A 90 3.52 18.17 1.34
C ASP A 90 2.26 17.89 2.18
N ARG A 91 1.35 18.86 2.27
CA ARG A 91 0.10 18.77 3.02
C ARG A 91 -1.07 18.22 2.20
N SER A 92 -0.85 17.95 0.90
CA SER A 92 -1.89 17.38 0.03
C SER A 92 -2.40 16.05 0.59
N ARG A 93 -3.72 15.87 0.56
CA ARG A 93 -4.40 14.74 1.19
C ARG A 93 -4.61 13.60 0.21
N VAL A 94 -4.32 12.39 0.62
CA VAL A 94 -4.59 11.20 -0.17
C VAL A 94 -6.09 11.05 -0.40
N GLN A 95 -6.47 10.77 -1.63
CA GLN A 95 -7.84 10.49 -2.03
C GLN A 95 -8.02 8.99 -2.25
N TRP A 96 -7.21 8.40 -3.09
CA TRP A 96 -7.20 6.95 -3.33
C TRP A 96 -5.79 6.45 -3.63
N VAL A 97 -5.60 5.15 -3.43
CA VAL A 97 -4.34 4.46 -3.66
C VAL A 97 -4.61 3.19 -4.46
N ARG A 98 -3.77 2.91 -5.46
CA ARG A 98 -3.75 1.66 -6.23
C ARG A 98 -2.47 0.88 -5.92
N LEU A 99 -2.61 -0.37 -5.57
CA LEU A 99 -1.56 -1.28 -5.12
C LEU A 99 -1.40 -2.39 -6.16
N ARG A 100 -0.21 -2.52 -6.75
CA ARG A 100 0.07 -3.45 -7.87
C ARG A 100 1.13 -4.49 -7.56
N SER A 101 1.95 -4.29 -6.52
CA SER A 101 2.95 -5.28 -6.13
C SER A 101 2.30 -6.47 -5.41
N LYS A 102 2.77 -7.69 -5.71
CA LYS A 102 2.37 -8.92 -5.01
C LYS A 102 2.67 -8.91 -3.51
N ARG A 103 3.50 -7.97 -3.05
CA ARG A 103 3.80 -7.76 -1.63
C ARG A 103 2.63 -7.18 -0.84
N TRP A 104 1.65 -6.56 -1.53
CA TRP A 104 0.46 -6.01 -0.88
C TRP A 104 -0.55 -7.10 -0.60
N THR A 105 -1.04 -7.11 0.64
CA THR A 105 -2.08 -8.03 1.10
C THR A 105 -3.17 -7.30 1.87
N THR A 106 -4.37 -7.85 1.87
CA THR A 106 -5.43 -7.44 2.78
C THR A 106 -5.28 -8.13 4.14
N GLU A 107 -6.01 -7.68 5.17
CA GLU A 107 -6.03 -8.34 6.48
C GLU A 107 -6.52 -9.80 6.42
N ARG A 108 -7.28 -10.19 5.39
CA ARG A 108 -7.72 -11.58 5.15
C ARG A 108 -6.74 -12.39 4.31
N GLY A 109 -5.56 -11.86 3.96
CA GLY A 109 -4.52 -12.58 3.22
C GLY A 109 -4.73 -12.65 1.71
N LEU A 110 -5.54 -11.75 1.10
CA LEU A 110 -5.63 -11.62 -0.35
C LEU A 110 -4.47 -10.77 -0.87
N HIS A 111 -3.69 -11.32 -1.80
CA HIS A 111 -2.59 -10.61 -2.46
C HIS A 111 -2.94 -10.19 -3.89
N VAL A 112 -2.24 -9.20 -4.38
CA VAL A 112 -2.17 -8.93 -5.83
C VAL A 112 -1.51 -10.12 -6.51
N GLY A 113 -2.12 -10.62 -7.58
CA GLY A 113 -1.70 -11.83 -8.30
C GLY A 113 -2.39 -13.12 -7.85
N ASP A 114 -3.14 -13.10 -6.75
CA ASP A 114 -3.92 -14.27 -6.33
C ASP A 114 -5.03 -14.61 -7.33
N PRO A 115 -5.38 -15.90 -7.48
CA PRO A 115 -6.52 -16.33 -8.29
C PRO A 115 -7.84 -15.73 -7.79
N THR A 116 -8.75 -15.40 -8.72
CA THR A 116 -10.11 -14.93 -8.38
C THR A 116 -10.88 -15.93 -7.51
N ALA A 117 -10.60 -17.23 -7.61
CA ALA A 117 -11.17 -18.25 -6.73
C ALA A 117 -10.81 -18.02 -5.27
N LYS A 118 -9.52 -17.69 -4.96
CA LYS A 118 -9.08 -17.36 -3.61
C LYS A 118 -9.74 -16.07 -3.10
N LEU A 119 -9.91 -15.07 -3.97
CA LEU A 119 -10.64 -13.85 -3.62
C LEU A 119 -12.07 -14.19 -3.15
N LYS A 120 -12.81 -14.98 -3.92
CA LYS A 120 -14.18 -15.39 -3.57
C LYS A 120 -14.24 -16.21 -2.27
N GLN A 121 -13.23 -17.04 -2.00
CA GLN A 121 -13.13 -17.78 -0.75
C GLN A 121 -12.90 -16.87 0.46
N LEU A 122 -12.00 -15.87 0.35
CA LEU A 122 -11.67 -14.96 1.43
C LEU A 122 -12.76 -13.88 1.65
N TYR A 123 -13.50 -13.54 0.60
CA TYR A 123 -14.54 -12.51 0.58
C TYR A 123 -15.82 -13.04 -0.08
N PRO A 124 -16.54 -13.98 0.56
CA PRO A 124 -17.75 -14.59 -0.03
C PRO A 124 -18.85 -13.57 -0.31
N ASP A 125 -18.93 -12.50 0.50
CA ASP A 125 -19.93 -11.43 0.38
C ASP A 125 -19.50 -10.29 -0.56
N ALA A 126 -18.34 -10.41 -1.25
CA ALA A 126 -17.84 -9.37 -2.13
C ALA A 126 -18.78 -9.19 -3.34
N LYS A 127 -19.31 -7.99 -3.52
CA LYS A 127 -20.12 -7.65 -4.68
C LYS A 127 -19.22 -7.49 -5.90
N PHE A 128 -19.58 -8.15 -7.01
CA PHE A 128 -18.89 -7.98 -8.28
C PHE A 128 -19.62 -6.93 -9.13
N THR A 129 -18.89 -5.92 -9.60
CA THR A 129 -19.43 -4.90 -10.50
C THR A 129 -18.32 -4.39 -11.42
N VAL A 130 -18.62 -4.31 -12.72
CA VAL A 130 -17.76 -3.72 -13.78
C VAL A 130 -16.27 -4.13 -13.65
N GLY A 131 -16.00 -5.46 -13.54
CA GLY A 131 -14.62 -6.00 -13.49
C GLY A 131 -13.90 -5.86 -12.14
N ALA A 132 -14.59 -5.40 -11.10
CA ALA A 132 -14.02 -5.26 -9.76
C ALA A 132 -14.90 -5.93 -8.70
N PHE A 133 -14.24 -6.47 -7.67
CA PHE A 133 -14.90 -6.97 -6.45
C PHE A 133 -14.80 -5.92 -5.35
N TRP A 134 -15.92 -5.60 -4.72
CA TRP A 134 -15.99 -4.73 -3.55
C TRP A 134 -15.68 -5.57 -2.30
N LEU A 135 -14.48 -5.44 -1.77
CA LEU A 135 -14.03 -6.20 -0.59
C LEU A 135 -14.55 -5.59 0.71
N TYR A 136 -14.59 -4.26 0.76
CA TYR A 136 -15.14 -3.47 1.86
C TYR A 136 -15.95 -2.32 1.28
N GLN A 137 -17.07 -2.00 1.94
CA GLN A 137 -17.98 -0.93 1.55
C GLN A 137 -18.42 -0.11 2.77
N ALA A 138 -18.78 1.14 2.54
CA ALA A 138 -19.37 2.04 3.52
C ALA A 138 -20.50 2.81 2.87
N TYR A 139 -21.45 3.28 3.68
CA TYR A 139 -22.49 4.18 3.19
C TYR A 139 -21.85 5.49 2.74
N ASP A 140 -22.23 5.93 1.54
CA ASP A 140 -21.81 7.19 0.94
C ASP A 140 -23.07 8.06 0.76
N ALA A 141 -23.10 9.21 1.44
CA ALA A 141 -24.24 10.11 1.41
C ALA A 141 -24.46 10.77 0.05
N PHE A 142 -23.37 10.91 -0.75
CA PHE A 142 -23.46 11.52 -2.08
C PHE A 142 -24.20 10.61 -3.09
N VAL A 143 -23.87 9.30 -3.06
CA VAL A 143 -24.56 8.32 -3.91
C VAL A 143 -25.80 7.71 -3.26
N GLN A 144 -26.11 8.11 -2.02
CA GLN A 144 -27.22 7.60 -1.20
C GLN A 144 -27.25 6.06 -1.11
N GLY A 145 -26.09 5.45 -0.95
CA GLY A 145 -25.94 4.00 -0.93
C GLY A 145 -24.54 3.53 -0.50
N ASP A 146 -24.33 2.23 -0.57
CA ASP A 146 -23.02 1.66 -0.31
C ASP A 146 -22.04 1.99 -1.44
N ALA A 147 -20.88 2.53 -1.07
CA ALA A 147 -19.75 2.76 -1.96
C ALA A 147 -18.55 1.91 -1.55
N PRO A 148 -17.76 1.43 -2.51
CA PRO A 148 -16.58 0.63 -2.18
C PRO A 148 -15.49 1.50 -1.57
N ILE A 149 -14.88 1.02 -0.48
CA ILE A 149 -13.68 1.62 0.12
C ILE A 149 -12.42 0.82 -0.17
N VAL A 150 -12.55 -0.49 -0.43
CA VAL A 150 -11.48 -1.33 -0.97
C VAL A 150 -12.05 -2.21 -2.07
N THR A 151 -11.43 -2.16 -3.23
CA THR A 151 -11.79 -3.00 -4.37
C THR A 151 -10.62 -3.83 -4.85
N ALA A 152 -10.88 -5.05 -5.33
CA ALA A 152 -9.92 -5.85 -6.06
C ALA A 152 -10.35 -5.92 -7.52
N GLN A 153 -9.55 -5.41 -8.44
CA GLN A 153 -9.79 -5.54 -9.86
C GLN A 153 -9.12 -6.81 -10.38
N THR A 154 -9.87 -7.60 -11.13
CA THR A 154 -9.40 -8.86 -11.72
C THR A 154 -9.22 -8.71 -13.23
N LYS A 155 -8.20 -9.41 -13.75
CA LYS A 155 -7.95 -9.54 -15.20
C LYS A 155 -7.35 -10.93 -15.45
N GLY A 156 -7.87 -11.66 -16.43
CA GLY A 156 -7.36 -12.99 -16.76
C GLY A 156 -7.46 -14.00 -15.60
N GLY A 157 -8.51 -13.89 -14.74
CA GLY A 157 -8.72 -14.81 -13.63
C GLY A 157 -7.86 -14.56 -12.39
N VAL A 158 -7.08 -13.46 -12.36
CA VAL A 158 -6.23 -13.10 -11.21
C VAL A 158 -6.50 -11.68 -10.73
N VAL A 159 -6.19 -11.39 -9.46
CA VAL A 159 -6.24 -10.06 -8.89
C VAL A 159 -5.12 -9.21 -9.51
N HIS A 160 -5.50 -8.25 -10.35
CA HIS A 160 -4.55 -7.40 -11.08
C HIS A 160 -4.04 -6.24 -10.24
N PHE A 161 -4.90 -5.64 -9.43
CA PHE A 161 -4.54 -4.64 -8.42
C PHE A 161 -5.62 -4.54 -7.34
N ILE A 162 -5.25 -3.94 -6.21
CA ILE A 162 -6.19 -3.55 -5.15
C ILE A 162 -6.21 -2.02 -5.09
N ARG A 163 -7.41 -1.43 -5.06
CA ARG A 163 -7.61 0.01 -4.86
C ARG A 163 -8.23 0.25 -3.50
N ALA A 164 -7.71 1.25 -2.80
CA ALA A 164 -8.21 1.75 -1.55
C ALA A 164 -8.66 3.21 -1.73
N ASP A 165 -9.92 3.50 -1.51
CA ASP A 165 -10.49 4.85 -1.46
C ASP A 165 -10.41 5.33 -0.01
N VAL A 166 -9.54 6.31 0.24
CA VAL A 166 -9.18 6.74 1.61
C VAL A 166 -10.10 7.84 2.11
N ASN A 167 -10.47 8.75 1.23
CA ASN A 167 -11.42 9.82 1.50
C ASN A 167 -12.49 9.75 0.40
N PRO A 168 -13.51 8.90 0.55
CA PRO A 168 -14.65 8.96 -0.35
C PRO A 168 -15.26 10.37 -0.31
N PRO A 169 -15.84 10.88 -1.38
CA PRO A 169 -16.54 12.15 -1.37
C PRO A 169 -17.65 12.07 -0.30
N THR A 170 -17.62 13.00 0.64
CA THR A 170 -18.65 13.21 1.67
C THR A 170 -19.71 14.13 1.13
#